data_59c6708880b857d93565929f5e53ca0c
#
_entry.id   59c6708880b857d93565929f5e53ca0c
#
_cell.length_a   1.000
_cell.length_b   1.000
_cell.length_c   1.000
_cell.angle_alpha   90.00
_cell.angle_beta   90.00
_cell.angle_gamma   90.00
#
_symmetry.space_group_name_H-M   'P 1'
#
loop_
_entity.id
_entity.type
_entity.pdbx_description
1 polymer ?
#
loop_
_entity_poly.entity_id
_entity_poly.type
_entity_poly.pdbx_seq_one_letter_code
_entity_poly.pdbx_strand_id
1 'polypeptide(L)' 'MKTRFKLTFPQNLIKEPVIFTMAKKYDIIPNIRRAKITATFGEMILELEGGEDNIQKGIEFISQQGVDVELVEGDILE' A
#
# COMPACT_ATOMS: atom_id res chain seq x y z
N MET A 1 -9.22 -10.21 7.35
CA MET A 1 -9.75 -8.92 6.90
C MET A 1 -9.07 -8.52 5.60
N LYS A 2 -9.80 -7.96 4.68
CA LYS A 2 -9.25 -7.43 3.43
C LYS A 2 -9.65 -5.97 3.30
N THR A 3 -8.69 -5.11 3.04
CA THR A 3 -8.92 -3.68 2.92
C THR A 3 -8.12 -3.13 1.75
N ARG A 4 -8.70 -2.22 0.99
CA ARG A 4 -8.04 -1.61 -0.16
C ARG A 4 -7.64 -0.18 0.12
N PHE A 5 -6.46 0.18 -0.36
CA PHE A 5 -5.90 1.51 -0.21
C PHE A 5 -5.37 2.00 -1.54
N LYS A 6 -5.49 3.30 -1.75
CA LYS A 6 -4.79 3.96 -2.84
C LYS A 6 -3.50 4.53 -2.28
N LEU A 7 -2.38 4.15 -2.87
CA LEU A 7 -1.06 4.60 -2.46
C LEU A 7 -0.48 5.48 -3.54
N THR A 8 0.11 6.61 -3.12
CA THR A 8 0.85 7.48 -4.01
C THR A 8 2.27 7.58 -3.48
N PHE A 9 3.23 7.20 -4.31
CA PHE A 9 4.64 7.14 -3.94
C PHE A 9 5.36 8.37 -4.47
N PRO A 10 6.13 9.07 -3.63
CA PRO A 10 7.02 10.10 -4.13
C PRO A 10 8.18 9.47 -4.89
N GLN A 11 8.84 10.25 -5.73
CA GLN A 11 9.90 9.76 -6.60
C GLN A 11 11.00 9.01 -5.84
N ASN A 12 11.38 9.49 -4.67
CA ASN A 12 12.46 8.88 -3.88
C ASN A 12 12.11 7.52 -3.29
N LEU A 13 10.85 7.11 -3.31
CA LEU A 13 10.41 5.83 -2.77
C LEU A 13 10.03 4.81 -3.85
N ILE A 14 10.03 5.20 -5.14
CA ILE A 14 9.61 4.30 -6.22
C ILE A 14 10.51 3.07 -6.31
N LYS A 15 11.81 3.22 -6.07
CA LYS A 15 12.77 2.12 -6.16
C LYS A 15 12.97 1.38 -4.82
N GLU A 16 12.31 1.81 -3.77
CA GLU A 16 12.46 1.18 -2.46
C GLU A 16 11.44 0.06 -2.29
N PRO A 17 11.80 -1.07 -1.65
CA PRO A 17 10.89 -2.20 -1.48
C PRO A 17 9.92 -1.97 -0.33
N VAL A 18 9.18 -0.87 -0.36
CA VAL A 18 8.32 -0.42 0.74
C VAL A 18 7.21 -1.42 1.03
N ILE A 19 6.52 -1.90 -0.02
CA ILE A 19 5.40 -2.82 0.15
C ILE A 19 5.87 -4.17 0.68
N PHE A 20 6.96 -4.70 0.12
CA PHE A 20 7.50 -5.98 0.58
C PHE A 20 7.93 -5.90 2.05
N THR A 21 8.63 -4.83 2.43
CA THR A 21 9.10 -4.64 3.79
C THR A 21 7.94 -4.55 4.77
N MET A 22 6.91 -3.78 4.43
CA MET A 22 5.71 -3.66 5.23
C MET A 22 5.01 -5.02 5.39
N ALA A 23 4.82 -5.72 4.30
CA ALA A 23 4.10 -6.99 4.29
C ALA A 23 4.81 -8.03 5.16
N LYS A 24 6.13 -8.11 5.04
CA LYS A 24 6.93 -9.05 5.81
C LYS A 24 6.95 -8.69 7.30
N LYS A 25 7.12 -7.42 7.60
CA LYS A 25 7.25 -6.96 8.99
C LYS A 25 5.96 -7.14 9.79
N TYR A 26 4.82 -6.92 9.16
CA TYR A 26 3.52 -6.95 9.85
C TYR A 26 2.65 -8.14 9.46
N ASP A 27 3.21 -9.13 8.78
CA ASP A 27 2.50 -10.36 8.39
C ASP A 27 1.21 -10.05 7.61
N ILE A 28 1.37 -9.29 6.53
CA ILE A 28 0.28 -8.86 5.67
C ILE A 28 0.49 -9.46 4.28
N ILE A 29 -0.60 -9.87 3.64
CA ILE A 29 -0.56 -10.35 2.26
C ILE A 29 -1.01 -9.20 1.36
N PRO A 30 -0.10 -8.62 0.56
CA PRO A 30 -0.46 -7.55 -0.36
C PRO A 30 -0.87 -8.11 -1.72
N ASN A 31 -1.86 -7.49 -2.35
CA ASN A 31 -2.28 -7.83 -3.70
C ASN A 31 -2.47 -6.54 -4.48
N ILE A 32 -1.64 -6.35 -5.49
CA ILE A 32 -1.73 -5.16 -6.34
C ILE A 32 -2.90 -5.33 -7.30
N ARG A 33 -3.90 -4.46 -7.17
CA ARG A 33 -5.09 -4.50 -8.02
C ARG A 33 -4.92 -3.64 -9.26
N ARG A 34 -4.20 -2.53 -9.13
CA ARG A 34 -3.91 -1.61 -10.23
C ARG A 34 -2.65 -0.84 -9.88
N ALA A 35 -1.81 -0.58 -10.88
CA ALA A 35 -0.61 0.23 -10.66
C ALA A 35 -0.29 1.04 -11.89
N LYS A 36 0.18 2.27 -11.66
CA LYS A 36 0.74 3.13 -12.69
C LYS A 36 2.02 3.72 -12.14
N ILE A 37 3.14 3.29 -12.69
CA ILE A 37 4.45 3.69 -12.19
C ILE A 37 5.28 4.24 -13.34
N THR A 38 5.84 5.43 -13.10
CA THR A 38 6.77 6.07 -14.03
C THR A 38 8.08 6.35 -13.27
N ALA A 39 9.04 6.98 -13.93
CA ALA A 39 10.30 7.34 -13.29
C ALA A 39 10.13 8.36 -12.16
N THR A 40 9.07 9.16 -12.20
CA THR A 40 8.87 10.25 -11.23
C THR A 40 7.61 10.11 -10.39
N PHE A 41 6.76 9.13 -10.69
CA PHE A 41 5.44 9.02 -10.06
C PHE A 41 5.04 7.56 -9.91
N GLY A 42 4.48 7.22 -8.78
CA GLY A 42 3.93 5.89 -8.55
C GLY A 42 2.58 5.98 -7.86
N GLU A 43 1.59 5.30 -8.42
CA GLU A 43 0.26 5.22 -7.84
C GLU A 43 -0.24 3.80 -7.98
N MET A 44 -0.88 3.27 -6.94
CA MET A 44 -1.44 1.92 -7.00
C MET A 44 -2.66 1.78 -6.09
N ILE A 45 -3.52 0.84 -6.48
CA ILE A 45 -4.57 0.32 -5.61
C ILE A 45 -4.05 -1.00 -5.06
N LEU A 46 -3.92 -1.07 -3.76
CA LEU A 46 -3.37 -2.22 -3.06
C LEU A 46 -4.40 -2.79 -2.11
N GLU A 47 -4.65 -4.10 -2.22
CA GLU A 47 -5.50 -4.82 -1.28
C GLU A 47 -4.60 -5.50 -0.25
N LEU A 48 -4.87 -5.26 1.01
CA LEU A 48 -4.13 -5.87 2.11
C LEU A 48 -5.02 -6.86 2.85
N GLU A 49 -4.50 -8.06 3.06
CA GLU A 49 -5.17 -9.10 3.81
C GLU A 49 -4.36 -9.44 5.05
N GLY A 50 -5.02 -9.49 6.20
CA GLY A 50 -4.37 -9.80 7.47
C GLY A 50 -5.22 -9.37 8.66
N GLY A 51 -4.65 -9.42 9.84
CA GLY A 51 -5.30 -8.92 11.04
C GLY A 51 -5.49 -7.42 10.98
N GLU A 52 -6.57 -6.93 11.56
CA GLU A 52 -6.89 -5.50 11.54
C GLU A 52 -5.75 -4.66 12.13
N ASP A 53 -5.20 -5.07 13.28
CA ASP A 53 -4.11 -4.36 13.93
C ASP A 53 -2.84 -4.37 13.08
N ASN A 54 -2.57 -5.49 12.41
CA ASN A 54 -1.39 -5.61 11.57
C ASN A 54 -1.50 -4.70 10.34
N ILE A 55 -2.68 -4.63 9.74
CA ILE A 55 -2.94 -3.73 8.61
C ILE A 55 -2.76 -2.29 9.06
N GLN A 56 -3.30 -1.92 10.21
CA GLN A 56 -3.17 -0.56 10.76
C GLN A 56 -1.69 -0.18 10.95
N LYS A 57 -0.91 -1.06 11.55
CA LYS A 57 0.53 -0.82 11.77
C LYS A 57 1.29 -0.75 10.46
N GLY A 58 0.94 -1.59 9.50
CA GLY A 58 1.56 -1.57 8.17
C GLY A 58 1.33 -0.26 7.45
N ILE A 59 0.10 0.23 7.49
CA ILE A 59 -0.26 1.51 6.86
C ILE A 59 0.47 2.67 7.53
N GLU A 60 0.55 2.67 8.85
CA GLU A 60 1.31 3.69 9.58
C GLU A 60 2.79 3.68 9.20
N PHE A 61 3.35 2.47 9.07
CA PHE A 61 4.75 2.31 8.70
C PHE A 61 5.06 2.93 7.34
N ILE A 62 4.26 2.63 6.31
CA ILE A 62 4.50 3.19 4.97
C ILE A 62 4.17 4.68 4.89
N SER A 63 3.17 5.12 5.64
CA SER A 63 2.82 6.54 5.71
C SER A 63 3.96 7.36 6.31
N GLN A 64 4.60 6.85 7.35
CA GLN A 64 5.73 7.53 7.99
C GLN A 64 6.95 7.62 7.07
N GLN A 65 7.06 6.74 6.09
CA GLN A 65 8.14 6.80 5.11
C GLN A 65 7.90 7.82 4.01
N GLY A 66 6.69 8.35 3.91
CA GLY A 66 6.36 9.36 2.92
C GLY A 66 5.41 8.89 1.83
N VAL A 67 4.86 7.67 1.93
CA VAL A 67 3.82 7.21 1.01
C VAL A 67 2.50 7.85 1.42
N ASP A 68 1.81 8.43 0.45
CA ASP A 68 0.48 8.99 0.68
C ASP A 68 -0.54 7.85 0.60
N VAL A 69 -1.34 7.69 1.65
CA VAL A 69 -2.27 6.56 1.79
C VAL A 69 -3.69 7.06 1.91
N GLU A 70 -4.57 6.52 1.07
CA GLU A 70 -5.98 6.87 1.08
C GLU A 70 -6.81 5.58 1.12
N LEU A 71 -7.74 5.50 2.05
CA LEU A 71 -8.65 4.36 2.14
C LEU A 71 -9.61 4.38 0.95
N VAL A 72 -9.75 3.24 0.29
CA VAL A 72 -10.72 3.08 -0.79
C VAL A 72 -11.95 2.41 -0.20
N GLU A 73 -13.06 3.12 -0.22
CA GLU A 73 -14.33 2.62 0.32
C GLU A 73 -15.23 2.14 -0.81
N GLY A 74 -16.10 1.20 -0.45
CA GLY A 74 -17.06 0.64 -1.38
C GLY A 74 -16.43 -0.44 -2.28
N ASP A 75 -17.22 -0.93 -3.21
CA ASP A 75 -16.79 -1.96 -4.15
C ASP A 75 -16.04 -1.34 -5.31
N ILE A 76 -14.89 -1.92 -5.63
CA ILE A 76 -14.15 -1.53 -6.81
C ILE A 76 -14.45 -2.56 -7.88
N LEU A 77 -15.01 -2.10 -8.99
CA LEU A 77 -15.25 -2.95 -10.15
C LEU A 77 -13.98 -2.96 -10.99
N GLU A 78 -13.46 -4.13 -11.18
CA GLU A 78 -12.21 -4.34 -11.90
C GLU A 78 -12.43 -5.11 -13.19
#